data_9a57ccf046b7ad37cc434447619db30e
#
_entry.id   9a57ccf046b7ad37cc434447619db30e
#
_cell.length_a   1.000
_cell.length_b   1.000
_cell.length_c   1.000
_cell.angle_alpha   90.00
_cell.angle_beta   90.00
_cell.angle_gamma   90.00
#
_symmetry.space_group_name_H-M   'P 1'
#
loop_
_entity.id
_entity.type
_entity.pdbx_description
1 polymer ?
#
loop_
_entity_poly.entity_id
_entity_poly.type
_entity_poly.pdbx_seq_one_letter_code
_entity_poly.pdbx_strand_id
1 'polypeptide(L)'
;FNRMVKSDKAAAGTNVISFMLVKVSYNGHPICQILEAPGEHYHNPYSPESDFPPYIHKIIQTIPNRKVFVILTDADYKLQKDEESRKLYVDKIRRIRRLASPRDRFIVVFNKVDLTDYTIDNEHYNKREAYRAVRNLYPGIFEVFENKHPITRFFKPSDASFVAFQSGSFNPDSFSFTPSADGYAEE
;
A
#
# COMPACT_ATOMS: atom_id res chain seq x y z
N PHE A 1 12.78 2.06 -17.82
CA PHE A 1 12.49 0.62 -17.67
C PHE A 1 13.62 -0.22 -18.27
N ASN A 2 13.95 -0.09 -19.55
CA ASN A 2 15.03 -0.85 -20.21
C ASN A 2 16.43 -0.68 -19.60
N ARG A 3 16.70 0.43 -18.91
CA ARG A 3 17.95 0.66 -18.17
C ARG A 3 18.01 -0.11 -16.85
N MET A 4 16.87 -0.31 -16.19
CA MET A 4 16.79 -1.07 -14.93
C MET A 4 17.03 -2.57 -15.17
N VAL A 5 16.45 -3.10 -16.24
CA VAL A 5 16.60 -4.52 -16.61
C VAL A 5 18.06 -4.86 -16.97
N LYS A 6 18.84 -3.88 -17.46
CA LYS A 6 20.25 -4.10 -17.83
C LYS A 6 21.28 -3.91 -16.72
N SER A 7 20.89 -3.42 -15.55
CA SER A 7 21.86 -2.98 -14.54
C SER A 7 21.90 -3.79 -13.25
N ASP A 8 21.05 -4.79 -13.06
CA ASP A 8 20.88 -5.55 -11.79
C ASP A 8 20.75 -4.64 -10.52
N LYS A 9 20.56 -3.35 -10.72
CA LYS A 9 20.40 -2.38 -9.64
C LYS A 9 18.94 -2.02 -9.51
N ALA A 10 18.44 -2.10 -8.29
CA ALA A 10 17.16 -1.47 -7.96
C ALA A 10 17.20 -0.01 -8.43
N ALA A 11 16.08 0.49 -8.93
CA ALA A 11 15.96 1.90 -9.26
C ALA A 11 16.42 2.74 -8.06
N ALA A 12 17.34 3.67 -8.30
CA ALA A 12 17.72 4.62 -7.27
C ALA A 12 16.44 5.33 -6.78
N GLY A 13 16.28 5.43 -5.47
CA GLY A 13 15.16 6.17 -4.89
C GLY A 13 15.07 7.55 -5.52
N THR A 14 13.85 8.03 -5.72
CA THR A 14 13.61 9.34 -6.35
C THR A 14 14.02 10.44 -5.38
N ASN A 15 15.26 10.90 -5.49
CA ASN A 15 15.82 11.97 -4.63
C ASN A 15 15.30 13.38 -4.97
N VAL A 16 14.40 13.49 -5.94
CA VAL A 16 13.81 14.77 -6.34
C VAL A 16 12.41 14.86 -5.71
N ILE A 17 12.12 15.99 -5.07
CA ILE A 17 10.78 16.33 -4.56
C ILE A 17 9.84 16.43 -5.76
N SER A 18 9.39 15.31 -6.23
CA SER A 18 8.38 15.25 -7.29
C SER A 18 7.29 14.26 -6.85
N PHE A 19 6.08 14.73 -6.89
CA PHE A 19 4.93 13.87 -6.87
C PHE A 19 4.39 13.76 -8.29
N MET A 20 3.85 12.61 -8.63
CA MET A 20 3.16 12.40 -9.88
C MET A 20 1.65 12.40 -9.63
N LEU A 21 0.93 13.16 -10.45
CA LEU A 21 -0.53 13.18 -10.44
C LEU A 21 -1.04 12.52 -11.72
N VAL A 22 -1.59 11.32 -11.60
CA VAL A 22 -2.16 10.59 -12.73
C VAL A 22 -3.67 10.76 -12.73
N LYS A 23 -4.20 11.25 -13.84
CA LYS A 23 -5.65 11.36 -14.04
C LYS A 23 -6.16 10.11 -14.74
N VAL A 24 -7.09 9.41 -14.09
CA VAL A 24 -7.75 8.22 -14.64
C VAL A 24 -9.10 8.62 -15.20
N SER A 25 -9.37 8.23 -16.45
CA SER A 25 -10.65 8.49 -17.12
C SER A 25 -11.11 7.23 -17.84
N TYR A 26 -12.42 7.03 -17.92
CA TYR A 26 -13.05 5.97 -18.70
C TYR A 26 -14.07 6.55 -19.64
N ASN A 27 -13.99 6.25 -20.93
CA ASN A 27 -14.83 6.84 -21.99
C ASN A 27 -14.90 8.37 -21.93
N GLY A 28 -13.76 9.03 -21.68
CA GLY A 28 -13.67 10.48 -21.58
C GLY A 28 -14.14 11.07 -20.22
N HIS A 29 -14.74 10.28 -19.37
CA HIS A 29 -15.20 10.72 -18.04
C HIS A 29 -14.12 10.51 -16.98
N PRO A 30 -13.79 11.53 -16.17
CA PRO A 30 -12.80 11.37 -15.09
C PRO A 30 -13.37 10.46 -14.00
N ILE A 31 -12.58 9.45 -13.61
CA ILE A 31 -12.92 8.53 -12.52
C ILE A 31 -12.25 8.98 -11.23
N CYS A 32 -10.93 9.14 -11.26
CA CYS A 32 -10.15 9.52 -10.09
C CYS A 32 -8.84 10.20 -10.49
N GLN A 33 -8.13 10.70 -9.51
CA GLN A 33 -6.74 11.13 -9.62
C GLN A 33 -5.91 10.32 -8.63
N ILE A 34 -4.80 9.77 -9.08
CA ILE A 34 -3.85 9.06 -8.25
C ILE A 34 -2.69 10.00 -7.97
N LEU A 35 -2.44 10.26 -6.70
CA LEU A 35 -1.24 10.95 -6.26
C LEU A 35 -0.20 9.90 -5.88
N GLU A 36 0.89 9.86 -6.60
CA GLU A 36 2.07 9.10 -6.24
C GLU A 36 3.15 10.06 -5.75
N ALA A 37 3.69 9.79 -4.59
CA ALA A 37 4.80 10.52 -4.02
C ALA A 37 5.88 9.53 -3.57
N PRO A 38 7.16 9.97 -3.47
CA PRO A 38 8.22 9.12 -2.94
C PRO A 38 7.83 8.50 -1.60
N GLY A 39 8.08 7.21 -1.43
CA GLY A 39 7.73 6.48 -0.21
C GLY A 39 8.32 7.11 1.05
N GLU A 40 9.51 7.69 0.94
CA GLU A 40 10.23 8.40 2.00
C GLU A 40 9.46 9.62 2.53
N HIS A 41 8.55 10.19 1.73
CA HIS A 41 7.69 11.29 2.19
C HIS A 41 6.59 10.81 3.15
N TYR A 42 6.22 9.55 3.06
CA TYR A 42 5.25 8.93 3.98
C TYR A 42 5.95 8.22 5.13
N HIS A 43 7.03 7.53 4.83
CA HIS A 43 7.82 6.80 5.81
C HIS A 43 9.31 6.82 5.41
N ASN A 44 10.10 7.65 6.09
CA ASN A 44 11.54 7.67 5.92
C ASN A 44 12.18 6.71 6.92
N PRO A 45 12.78 5.60 6.48
CA PRO A 45 13.40 4.63 7.38
C PRO A 45 14.61 5.19 8.12
N TYR A 46 15.26 6.23 7.58
CA TYR A 46 16.42 6.91 8.23
C TYR A 46 16.00 8.01 9.21
N SER A 47 14.75 8.42 9.17
CA SER A 47 14.18 9.43 10.07
C SER A 47 12.69 9.13 10.31
N PRO A 48 12.38 8.02 10.95
CA PRO A 48 11.00 7.51 11.07
C PRO A 48 10.11 8.45 11.89
N GLU A 49 10.70 9.23 12.82
CA GLU A 49 9.98 10.22 13.64
C GLU A 49 9.65 11.51 12.88
N SER A 50 10.27 11.75 11.71
CA SER A 50 10.01 12.96 10.93
C SER A 50 8.53 13.15 10.62
N ASP A 51 8.08 14.38 10.56
CA ASP A 51 6.71 14.68 10.14
C ASP A 51 6.53 14.54 8.63
N PHE A 52 5.28 14.48 8.18
CA PHE A 52 5.00 14.51 6.75
C PHE A 52 5.39 15.86 6.15
N PRO A 53 5.88 15.89 4.91
CA PRO A 53 6.07 17.13 4.20
C PRO A 53 4.79 18.00 4.19
N PRO A 54 4.91 19.33 4.22
CA PRO A 54 3.75 20.23 4.29
C PRO A 54 2.70 19.99 3.20
N TYR A 55 3.12 19.60 2.00
CA TYR A 55 2.18 19.32 0.91
C TYR A 55 1.32 18.07 1.17
N ILE A 56 1.85 17.04 1.84
CA ILE A 56 1.09 15.85 2.24
C ILE A 56 0.00 16.25 3.25
N HIS A 57 0.36 17.03 4.27
CA HIS A 57 -0.62 17.59 5.21
C HIS A 57 -1.73 18.36 4.49
N LYS A 58 -1.33 19.24 3.57
CA LYS A 58 -2.28 20.04 2.80
C LYS A 58 -3.23 19.17 1.98
N ILE A 59 -2.73 18.14 1.31
CA ILE A 59 -3.55 17.21 0.51
C ILE A 59 -4.53 16.47 1.42
N ILE A 60 -4.06 15.94 2.54
CA ILE A 60 -4.92 15.16 3.44
C ILE A 60 -6.03 16.03 4.05
N GLN A 61 -5.71 17.23 4.52
CA GLN A 61 -6.60 18.03 5.34
C GLN A 61 -7.44 19.04 4.54
N THR A 62 -6.88 19.63 3.45
CA THR A 62 -7.53 20.76 2.79
C THR A 62 -8.26 20.40 1.51
N ILE A 63 -7.93 19.30 0.85
CA ILE A 63 -8.65 18.88 -0.34
C ILE A 63 -9.99 18.27 0.08
N PRO A 64 -11.14 18.85 -0.33
CA PRO A 64 -12.46 18.43 0.13
C PRO A 64 -12.92 17.10 -0.47
N ASN A 65 -12.28 16.66 -1.55
CA ASN A 65 -12.63 15.44 -2.23
C ASN A 65 -12.38 14.23 -1.33
N ARG A 66 -13.23 13.22 -1.44
CA ARG A 66 -13.02 11.92 -0.81
C ARG A 66 -11.71 11.32 -1.31
N LYS A 67 -10.90 10.85 -0.37
CA LYS A 67 -9.63 10.18 -0.65
C LYS A 67 -9.71 8.69 -0.36
N VAL A 68 -8.95 7.92 -1.13
CA VAL A 68 -8.68 6.52 -0.85
C VAL A 68 -7.18 6.39 -0.63
N PHE A 69 -6.79 5.97 0.55
CA PHE A 69 -5.40 5.71 0.90
C PHE A 69 -5.09 4.25 0.62
N VAL A 70 -4.15 4.01 -0.29
CA VAL A 70 -3.66 2.67 -0.61
C VAL A 70 -2.38 2.44 0.18
N ILE A 71 -2.40 1.49 1.10
CA ILE A 71 -1.30 1.15 1.99
C ILE A 71 -0.69 -0.14 1.50
N LEU A 72 0.52 -0.04 0.95
CA LEU A 72 1.24 -1.20 0.44
C LEU A 72 1.97 -1.91 1.57
N THR A 73 1.72 -3.19 1.74
CA THR A 73 2.49 -4.09 2.58
C THR A 73 3.14 -5.16 1.70
N ASP A 74 4.31 -5.61 2.07
CA ASP A 74 5.09 -6.56 1.28
C ASP A 74 5.68 -7.63 2.21
N ALA A 75 5.80 -8.87 1.76
CA ALA A 75 6.39 -9.95 2.52
C ALA A 75 7.92 -9.88 2.57
N ASP A 76 8.55 -9.29 1.54
CA ASP A 76 10.00 -9.17 1.43
C ASP A 76 10.47 -7.73 1.59
N TYR A 77 10.57 -7.28 2.82
CA TYR A 77 11.03 -5.92 3.14
C TYR A 77 12.52 -5.82 3.35
N LYS A 78 13.23 -5.23 2.41
CA LYS A 78 14.64 -4.91 2.58
C LYS A 78 14.89 -3.78 3.58
N LEU A 79 13.96 -2.81 3.66
CA LEU A 79 14.07 -1.62 4.54
C LEU A 79 13.24 -1.71 5.82
N GLN A 80 12.38 -2.71 5.96
CA GLN A 80 11.54 -2.92 7.14
C GLN A 80 11.65 -4.35 7.68
N LYS A 81 12.85 -4.91 7.64
CA LYS A 81 13.10 -6.30 8.08
C LYS A 81 12.86 -6.48 9.56
N ASP A 82 13.19 -5.47 10.36
CA ASP A 82 13.04 -5.54 11.80
C ASP A 82 11.64 -5.13 12.26
N GLU A 83 11.25 -5.65 13.40
CA GLU A 83 9.93 -5.40 13.99
C GLU A 83 9.73 -3.92 14.36
N GLU A 84 10.78 -3.24 14.77
CA GLU A 84 10.72 -1.82 15.15
C GLU A 84 10.36 -0.94 13.96
N SER A 85 11.03 -1.13 12.82
CA SER A 85 10.71 -0.42 11.57
C SER A 85 9.26 -0.66 11.14
N ARG A 86 8.75 -1.88 11.30
CA ARG A 86 7.35 -2.19 10.99
C ARG A 86 6.36 -1.52 11.94
N LYS A 87 6.69 -1.43 13.22
CA LYS A 87 5.90 -0.65 14.20
C LYS A 87 5.85 0.83 13.83
N LEU A 88 6.99 1.42 13.50
CA LEU A 88 7.07 2.82 13.08
C LEU A 88 6.26 3.08 11.80
N TYR A 89 6.26 2.14 10.86
CA TYR A 89 5.40 2.21 9.68
C TYR A 89 3.92 2.24 10.06
N VAL A 90 3.48 1.36 10.95
CA VAL A 90 2.09 1.33 11.46
C VAL A 90 1.75 2.64 12.19
N ASP A 91 2.68 3.24 12.92
CA ASP A 91 2.48 4.52 13.58
C ASP A 91 2.29 5.67 12.58
N LYS A 92 3.00 5.65 11.45
CA LYS A 92 2.76 6.60 10.35
C LYS A 92 1.36 6.44 9.76
N ILE A 93 0.92 5.20 9.53
CA ILE A 93 -0.45 4.92 9.07
C ILE A 93 -1.48 5.46 10.07
N ARG A 94 -1.25 5.26 11.36
CA ARG A 94 -2.10 5.78 12.45
C ARG A 94 -2.16 7.31 12.43
N ARG A 95 -1.06 7.99 12.10
CA ARG A 95 -1.04 9.46 11.91
C ARG A 95 -1.86 9.88 10.69
N ILE A 96 -1.71 9.22 9.54
CA ILE A 96 -2.53 9.48 8.34
C ILE A 96 -4.01 9.30 8.69
N ARG A 97 -4.37 8.22 9.39
CA ARG A 97 -5.76 7.97 9.79
C ARG A 97 -6.35 9.06 10.67
N ARG A 98 -5.54 9.65 11.55
CA ARG A 98 -5.97 10.78 12.39
C ARG A 98 -6.18 12.08 11.62
N LEU A 99 -5.40 12.31 10.57
CA LEU A 99 -5.53 13.49 9.71
C LEU A 99 -6.64 13.36 8.67
N ALA A 100 -6.99 12.13 8.31
CA ALA A 100 -7.97 11.83 7.27
C ALA A 100 -9.41 12.17 7.70
N SER A 101 -10.22 12.53 6.71
CA SER A 101 -11.64 12.78 6.90
C SER A 101 -12.41 11.47 7.21
N PRO A 102 -13.54 11.54 7.96
CA PRO A 102 -14.43 10.37 8.11
C PRO A 102 -14.99 9.81 6.81
N ARG A 103 -14.95 10.58 5.72
CA ARG A 103 -15.39 10.14 4.38
C ARG A 103 -14.32 9.35 3.64
N ASP A 104 -13.07 9.50 4.05
CA ASP A 104 -11.94 8.85 3.40
C ASP A 104 -11.98 7.33 3.65
N ARG A 105 -11.35 6.56 2.78
CA ARG A 105 -11.29 5.10 2.85
C ARG A 105 -9.84 4.65 2.80
N PHE A 106 -9.62 3.44 3.27
CA PHE A 106 -8.30 2.83 3.34
C PHE A 106 -8.36 1.45 2.71
N ILE A 107 -7.32 1.11 1.97
CA ILE A 107 -7.11 -0.22 1.40
C ILE A 107 -5.73 -0.67 1.81
N VAL A 108 -5.66 -1.77 2.55
CA VAL A 108 -4.38 -2.44 2.86
C VAL A 108 -4.15 -3.46 1.77
N VAL A 109 -3.09 -3.27 1.01
CA VAL A 109 -2.72 -4.15 -0.10
C VAL A 109 -1.50 -4.98 0.30
N PHE A 110 -1.65 -6.29 0.30
CA PHE A 110 -0.54 -7.21 0.40
C PHE A 110 0.01 -7.47 -1.00
N ASN A 111 1.11 -6.82 -1.30
CA ASN A 111 1.72 -6.85 -2.62
C ASN A 111 2.67 -8.03 -2.78
N LYS A 112 2.88 -8.48 -4.01
CA LYS A 112 3.78 -9.58 -4.37
C LYS A 112 3.42 -10.89 -3.66
N VAL A 113 2.15 -11.20 -3.58
CA VAL A 113 1.66 -12.41 -2.93
C VAL A 113 2.19 -13.68 -3.63
N ASP A 114 2.52 -13.59 -4.92
CA ASP A 114 3.18 -14.61 -5.73
C ASP A 114 4.56 -15.06 -5.21
N LEU A 115 5.22 -14.21 -4.42
CA LEU A 115 6.50 -14.53 -3.77
C LEU A 115 6.34 -15.22 -2.41
N THR A 116 5.14 -15.65 -2.09
CA THR A 116 4.81 -16.24 -0.78
C THR A 116 4.20 -17.64 -0.93
N ASP A 117 4.27 -18.42 0.14
CA ASP A 117 3.64 -19.74 0.23
C ASP A 117 2.10 -19.67 0.36
N TYR A 118 1.52 -18.45 0.30
CA TYR A 118 0.06 -18.24 0.36
C TYR A 118 -0.61 -18.39 -1.00
N THR A 119 0.16 -18.49 -2.07
CA THR A 119 -0.32 -18.75 -3.41
C THR A 119 -0.75 -20.22 -3.51
N ILE A 120 -1.99 -20.48 -3.91
CA ILE A 120 -2.52 -21.83 -4.11
C ILE A 120 -2.14 -22.33 -5.51
N ASP A 121 -2.27 -21.46 -6.50
CA ASP A 121 -1.81 -21.63 -7.87
C ASP A 121 -1.45 -20.25 -8.46
N ASN A 122 -1.11 -20.18 -9.73
CA ASN A 122 -0.73 -18.91 -10.37
C ASN A 122 -1.85 -17.84 -10.39
N GLU A 123 -3.06 -18.20 -10.00
CA GLU A 123 -4.25 -17.36 -10.09
C GLU A 123 -4.98 -17.20 -8.77
N HIS A 124 -4.73 -18.07 -7.77
CA HIS A 124 -5.43 -18.06 -6.51
C HIS A 124 -4.47 -18.02 -5.33
N TYR A 125 -4.88 -17.35 -4.28
CA TYR A 125 -4.15 -17.31 -3.02
C TYR A 125 -5.10 -17.49 -1.81
N ASN A 126 -4.53 -17.93 -0.71
CA ASN A 126 -5.28 -18.08 0.53
C ASN A 126 -5.42 -16.70 1.23
N LYS A 127 -6.49 -15.98 0.92
CA LYS A 127 -6.80 -14.65 1.49
C LYS A 127 -6.73 -14.63 3.02
N ARG A 128 -7.21 -15.68 3.68
CA ARG A 128 -7.20 -15.76 5.15
C ARG A 128 -5.80 -15.83 5.71
N GLU A 129 -4.92 -16.59 5.07
CA GLU A 129 -3.52 -16.70 5.48
C GLU A 129 -2.74 -15.44 5.13
N ALA A 130 -2.94 -14.88 3.96
CA ALA A 130 -2.37 -13.59 3.57
C ALA A 130 -2.76 -12.48 4.58
N TYR A 131 -4.03 -12.42 4.98
CA TYR A 131 -4.48 -11.49 6.02
C TYR A 131 -3.79 -11.72 7.37
N ARG A 132 -3.67 -12.98 7.79
CA ARG A 132 -2.97 -13.33 9.03
C ARG A 132 -1.48 -12.97 8.96
N ALA A 133 -0.85 -13.21 7.82
CA ALA A 133 0.54 -12.85 7.60
C ALA A 133 0.78 -11.35 7.76
N VAL A 134 -0.03 -10.52 7.11
CA VAL A 134 0.06 -9.05 7.25
C VAL A 134 -0.17 -8.63 8.69
N ARG A 135 -1.15 -9.22 9.37
CA ARG A 135 -1.41 -8.92 10.79
C ARG A 135 -0.23 -9.25 11.70
N ASN A 136 0.48 -10.36 11.42
CA ASN A 136 1.64 -10.79 12.19
C ASN A 136 2.89 -9.95 11.85
N LEU A 137 3.09 -9.64 10.56
CA LEU A 137 4.22 -8.83 10.11
C LEU A 137 4.11 -7.36 10.57
N TYR A 138 2.88 -6.82 10.61
CA TYR A 138 2.58 -5.43 10.98
C TYR A 138 1.62 -5.39 12.18
N PRO A 139 2.10 -5.66 13.38
CA PRO A 139 1.24 -5.67 14.56
C PRO A 139 0.50 -4.33 14.73
N GLY A 140 -0.82 -4.42 14.83
CA GLY A 140 -1.68 -3.26 15.00
C GLY A 140 -2.11 -2.54 13.73
N ILE A 141 -1.75 -3.03 12.52
CA ILE A 141 -2.13 -2.35 11.25
C ILE A 141 -3.65 -2.31 11.05
N PHE A 142 -4.36 -3.39 11.33
CA PHE A 142 -5.81 -3.45 11.14
C PHE A 142 -6.56 -2.75 12.27
N GLU A 143 -6.02 -2.78 13.47
CA GLU A 143 -6.58 -2.11 14.66
C GLU A 143 -6.63 -0.57 14.50
N VAL A 144 -5.79 -0.01 13.62
CA VAL A 144 -5.85 1.42 13.25
C VAL A 144 -7.21 1.80 12.66
N PHE A 145 -7.86 0.86 11.98
CA PHE A 145 -9.09 1.08 11.21
C PHE A 145 -10.33 0.50 11.88
N GLU A 146 -10.18 -0.14 13.03
CA GLU A 146 -11.32 -0.68 13.77
C GLU A 146 -12.32 0.40 14.15
N ASN A 147 -13.58 0.11 13.90
CA ASN A 147 -14.66 0.96 14.34
C ASN A 147 -14.94 0.72 15.85
N LYS A 148 -14.54 1.69 16.67
CA LYS A 148 -14.70 1.62 18.13
C LYS A 148 -16.09 2.02 18.63
N HIS A 149 -16.98 2.46 17.73
CA HIS A 149 -18.32 2.88 18.14
C HIS A 149 -19.17 1.65 18.51
N PRO A 150 -19.79 1.62 19.69
CA PRO A 150 -20.42 0.43 20.24
C PRO A 150 -21.54 -0.16 19.38
N ILE A 151 -22.26 0.65 18.62
CA ILE A 151 -23.37 0.20 17.78
C ILE A 151 -22.90 -0.06 16.36
N THR A 152 -22.22 0.91 15.72
CA THR A 152 -21.88 0.82 14.29
C THR A 152 -20.81 -0.21 14.00
N ARG A 153 -20.00 -0.62 14.97
CA ARG A 153 -19.00 -1.69 14.81
C ARG A 153 -19.60 -3.04 14.39
N PHE A 154 -20.87 -3.31 14.73
CA PHE A 154 -21.55 -4.55 14.34
C PHE A 154 -21.90 -4.58 12.85
N PHE A 155 -22.16 -3.42 12.26
CA PHE A 155 -22.51 -3.29 10.85
C PHE A 155 -21.31 -2.95 9.97
N LYS A 156 -20.33 -2.26 10.54
CA LYS A 156 -19.12 -1.83 9.86
C LYS A 156 -17.93 -1.94 10.83
N PRO A 157 -17.33 -3.13 10.94
CA PRO A 157 -16.27 -3.39 11.91
C PRO A 157 -14.97 -2.63 11.60
N SER A 158 -14.70 -2.31 10.33
CA SER A 158 -13.49 -1.62 9.89
C SER A 158 -13.80 -0.56 8.83
N ASP A 159 -12.96 0.47 8.79
CA ASP A 159 -12.93 1.49 7.72
C ASP A 159 -11.95 1.13 6.58
N ALA A 160 -11.23 0.01 6.70
CA ALA A 160 -10.30 -0.47 5.68
C ALA A 160 -10.78 -1.78 5.05
N SER A 161 -10.50 -1.91 3.75
CA SER A 161 -10.55 -3.17 3.00
C SER A 161 -9.16 -3.79 2.95
N PHE A 162 -9.10 -5.11 2.80
CA PHE A 162 -7.86 -5.87 2.60
C PHE A 162 -7.88 -6.54 1.24
N VAL A 163 -6.80 -6.36 0.49
CA VAL A 163 -6.60 -6.93 -0.85
C VAL A 163 -5.22 -7.57 -0.91
N ALA A 164 -5.12 -8.79 -1.40
CA ALA A 164 -3.85 -9.34 -1.83
C ALA A 164 -3.70 -9.11 -3.34
N PHE A 165 -2.50 -8.77 -3.78
CA PHE A 165 -2.26 -8.32 -5.14
C PHE A 165 -0.96 -8.87 -5.71
N GLN A 166 -1.04 -9.25 -6.98
CA GLN A 166 0.12 -9.52 -7.83
C GLN A 166 -0.15 -8.96 -9.22
N SER A 167 0.89 -8.49 -9.90
CA SER A 167 0.79 -7.98 -11.28
C SER A 167 1.09 -9.06 -12.33
N GLY A 168 1.59 -10.20 -11.91
CA GLY A 168 2.05 -11.30 -12.74
C GLY A 168 3.21 -12.03 -12.09
N SER A 169 3.77 -13.00 -12.79
CA SER A 169 4.89 -13.81 -12.32
C SER A 169 6.19 -13.35 -12.95
N PHE A 170 7.20 -13.09 -12.14
CA PHE A 170 8.55 -12.79 -12.59
C PHE A 170 9.42 -14.04 -12.48
N ASN A 171 10.00 -14.45 -13.60
CA ASN A 171 10.99 -15.53 -13.62
C ASN A 171 12.39 -14.92 -13.58
N PRO A 172 13.12 -15.07 -12.45
CA PRO A 172 14.46 -14.51 -12.31
C PRO A 172 15.49 -15.14 -13.25
N ASP A 173 15.33 -16.42 -13.61
CA ASP A 173 16.30 -17.15 -14.43
C ASP A 173 16.26 -16.71 -15.91
N SER A 174 15.08 -16.40 -16.40
CA SER A 174 14.89 -15.92 -17.79
C SER A 174 14.74 -14.41 -17.90
N PHE A 175 14.73 -13.67 -16.78
CA PHE A 175 14.41 -12.24 -16.72
C PHE A 175 13.10 -11.90 -17.46
N SER A 176 12.15 -12.83 -17.46
CA SER A 176 10.87 -12.67 -18.12
C SER A 176 9.76 -12.38 -17.12
N PHE A 177 8.83 -11.52 -17.52
CA PHE A 177 7.63 -11.20 -16.79
C PHE A 177 6.42 -11.70 -17.56
N THR A 178 5.61 -12.54 -16.93
CA THR A 178 4.33 -12.99 -17.46
C THR A 178 3.25 -12.26 -16.69
N PRO A 179 2.52 -11.31 -17.32
CA PRO A 179 1.41 -10.64 -16.64
C PRO A 179 0.31 -11.65 -16.33
N SER A 180 -0.36 -11.47 -15.19
CA SER A 180 -1.59 -12.21 -14.90
C SER A 180 -2.64 -11.87 -15.94
N ALA A 181 -3.35 -12.86 -16.46
CA ALA A 181 -4.33 -12.68 -17.54
C ALA A 181 -5.45 -11.72 -17.15
N ASP A 182 -5.78 -11.61 -15.87
CA ASP A 182 -6.94 -10.90 -15.34
C ASP A 182 -6.62 -9.77 -14.36
N GLY A 183 -5.34 -9.40 -14.19
CA GLY A 183 -4.93 -8.26 -13.36
C GLY A 183 -5.51 -8.30 -11.95
N TYR A 184 -5.03 -9.21 -11.12
CA TYR A 184 -5.70 -9.59 -9.88
C TYR A 184 -5.68 -8.57 -8.77
N ALA A 185 -6.88 -8.25 -8.31
CA ALA A 185 -7.16 -7.93 -6.92
C ALA A 185 -8.42 -8.72 -6.51
N GLU A 186 -8.29 -9.76 -5.71
CA GLU A 186 -9.45 -10.35 -5.04
C GLU A 186 -9.75 -9.61 -3.74
N GLU A 187 -11.01 -9.15 -3.60
CA GLU A 187 -11.56 -8.58 -2.36
C GLU A 187 -11.93 -9.64 -1.32
#